data_e308f15fa3a6ed3ec2ddd6efe2ffbe87
#
_entry.id   e308f15fa3a6ed3ec2ddd6efe2ffbe87
#
_cell.length_a   1.000
_cell.length_b   1.000
_cell.length_c   1.000
_cell.angle_alpha   90.00
_cell.angle_beta   90.00
_cell.angle_gamma   90.00
#
_symmetry.space_group_name_H-M   'P 1'
#
loop_
_entity.id
_entity.type
_entity.pdbx_description
1 polymer ?
#
loop_
_entity_poly.entity_id
_entity_poly.type
_entity_poly.pdbx_seq_one_letter_code
_entity_poly.pdbx_strand_id
1 'polypeptide(L)'
;VEQESSLFQMIKKTTQENPNKIISAYKDNVAFAEGPVVEQFAPADHSKPDFFQVKDIKSVISLKAETHNFPTTVEPFNGASTGTGGEIRDRMGGGKGSWPIAGTAVYMTSYPRTDEGREWEEILPVRKWLYQTPEQILIKASNGASDFGNKFGQPLICGSVLTFEHTENKEVYGYDKVIMLAGGVGYGTQRDCLKGTPEAGNKVVVIGGDNYRIGLGGGSVSSVDTGRYSSGIELNAVQRANAEMQKRANNVVRALCEEEVNPVVSIHDHGSAGHVNCLSELVEECGGLIDMSKLPIGDKTLSAKEIIANESQERMGLLIKEEAIEHVRKIAERERAPM
;
A
#
# COMPACT_ATOMS: atom_id res chain seq x y z
N VAL A 1 -14.14 8.86 -31.31
CA VAL A 1 -13.95 10.32 -31.40
C VAL A 1 -12.55 10.61 -30.87
N GLU A 2 -11.68 11.20 -31.69
CA GLU A 2 -10.39 11.68 -31.26
C GLU A 2 -10.59 12.85 -30.28
N GLN A 3 -9.90 12.81 -29.15
CA GLN A 3 -9.89 13.85 -28.12
C GLN A 3 -8.52 14.53 -28.14
N GLU A 4 -8.48 15.84 -27.96
CA GLU A 4 -7.22 16.62 -27.88
C GLU A 4 -6.37 16.25 -26.65
N SER A 5 -7.03 15.73 -25.60
CA SER A 5 -6.38 15.35 -24.33
C SER A 5 -6.71 13.92 -23.97
N SER A 6 -5.73 13.19 -23.40
CA SER A 6 -5.97 11.88 -22.81
C SER A 6 -6.89 11.99 -21.57
N LEU A 7 -7.56 10.88 -21.20
CA LEU A 7 -8.41 10.85 -20.01
C LEU A 7 -7.62 11.27 -18.75
N PHE A 8 -6.37 10.86 -18.64
CA PHE A 8 -5.52 11.23 -17.48
C PHE A 8 -5.19 12.73 -17.47
N GLN A 9 -4.95 13.35 -18.64
CA GLN A 9 -4.78 14.80 -18.73
C GLN A 9 -6.04 15.55 -18.33
N MET A 10 -7.23 15.05 -18.72
CA MET A 10 -8.51 15.64 -18.29
C MET A 10 -8.69 15.56 -16.78
N ILE A 11 -8.35 14.42 -16.16
CA ILE A 11 -8.39 14.25 -14.69
C ILE A 11 -7.43 15.24 -14.01
N LYS A 12 -6.18 15.33 -14.46
CA LYS A 12 -5.21 16.30 -13.92
C LYS A 12 -5.67 17.74 -14.05
N LYS A 13 -6.32 18.08 -15.17
CA LYS A 13 -6.85 19.42 -15.42
C LYS A 13 -7.86 19.84 -14.37
N THR A 14 -8.71 18.92 -13.85
CA THR A 14 -9.67 19.26 -12.80
C THR A 14 -8.99 19.81 -11.54
N THR A 15 -7.85 19.21 -11.15
CA THR A 15 -7.05 19.68 -10.02
C THR A 15 -6.34 21.01 -10.32
N GLN A 16 -5.89 21.21 -11.55
CA GLN A 16 -5.22 22.45 -11.96
C GLN A 16 -6.19 23.65 -11.96
N GLU A 17 -7.40 23.45 -12.49
CA GLU A 17 -8.44 24.48 -12.57
C GLU A 17 -9.11 24.78 -11.22
N ASN A 18 -9.21 23.75 -10.35
CA ASN A 18 -9.85 23.84 -9.05
C ASN A 18 -8.97 23.17 -7.97
N PRO A 19 -7.82 23.77 -7.59
CA PRO A 19 -6.93 23.18 -6.60
C PRO A 19 -7.53 23.13 -5.20
N ASN A 20 -8.47 24.02 -4.89
CA ASN A 20 -9.13 24.13 -3.59
C ASN A 20 -8.13 24.01 -2.43
N LYS A 21 -8.31 23.00 -1.57
CA LYS A 21 -7.43 22.70 -0.41
C LYS A 21 -6.39 21.62 -0.68
N ILE A 22 -6.15 21.25 -1.94
CA ILE A 22 -5.15 20.24 -2.30
C ILE A 22 -3.76 20.82 -2.09
N ILE A 23 -2.93 20.13 -1.29
CA ILE A 23 -1.53 20.46 -1.04
C ILE A 23 -0.63 19.69 -1.99
N SER A 24 -0.89 18.39 -2.18
CA SER A 24 -0.14 17.53 -3.09
C SER A 24 -1.04 16.49 -3.73
N ALA A 25 -0.91 16.32 -5.04
CA ALA A 25 -1.55 15.25 -5.80
C ALA A 25 -0.65 14.85 -6.98
N TYR A 26 -0.66 13.57 -7.36
CA TYR A 26 0.10 13.00 -8.48
C TYR A 26 1.64 13.07 -8.36
N LYS A 27 2.17 13.29 -7.16
CA LYS A 27 3.62 13.46 -6.91
C LYS A 27 4.16 12.52 -5.84
N ASP A 28 3.31 11.84 -5.11
CA ASP A 28 3.64 10.97 -4.01
C ASP A 28 2.67 9.78 -3.99
N ASN A 29 2.90 8.80 -3.13
CA ASN A 29 2.04 7.63 -2.94
C ASN A 29 0.60 8.00 -2.57
N VAL A 30 0.39 9.18 -1.99
CA VAL A 30 -0.91 9.68 -1.55
C VAL A 30 -1.17 11.11 -2.04
N ALA A 31 -2.44 11.49 -2.07
CA ALA A 31 -2.82 12.89 -2.17
C ALA A 31 -3.02 13.48 -0.76
N PHE A 32 -2.58 14.72 -0.57
CA PHE A 32 -2.80 15.48 0.65
C PHE A 32 -3.69 16.70 0.39
N ALA A 33 -4.69 16.86 1.25
CA ALA A 33 -5.51 18.06 1.32
C ALA A 33 -5.36 18.72 2.71
N GLU A 34 -5.57 20.03 2.80
CA GLU A 34 -5.59 20.76 4.05
C GLU A 34 -6.66 20.20 5.00
N GLY A 35 -6.26 19.89 6.22
CA GLY A 35 -7.13 19.45 7.30
C GLY A 35 -7.39 20.56 8.34
N PRO A 36 -8.20 20.28 9.35
CA PRO A 36 -8.41 21.19 10.50
C PRO A 36 -7.16 21.26 11.40
N VAL A 37 -7.10 22.26 12.27
CA VAL A 37 -6.23 22.20 13.43
C VAL A 37 -6.79 21.17 14.40
N VAL A 38 -5.95 20.25 14.86
CA VAL A 38 -6.33 19.18 15.81
C VAL A 38 -5.33 19.10 16.94
N GLU A 39 -5.79 18.64 18.10
CA GLU A 39 -4.93 18.35 19.24
C GLU A 39 -4.23 16.98 19.05
N GLN A 40 -2.92 16.96 19.22
CA GLN A 40 -2.11 15.76 19.28
C GLN A 40 -1.71 15.47 20.72
N PHE A 41 -1.96 14.26 21.19
CA PHE A 41 -1.55 13.79 22.51
C PHE A 41 -0.42 12.77 22.36
N ALA A 42 0.82 13.21 22.61
CA ALA A 42 2.02 12.41 22.42
C ALA A 42 3.14 12.86 23.39
N PRO A 43 4.13 11.98 23.67
CA PRO A 43 5.33 12.40 24.39
C PRO A 43 6.23 13.28 23.50
N ALA A 44 7.12 14.06 24.12
CA ALA A 44 8.08 14.88 23.38
C ALA A 44 9.21 14.03 22.77
N ASP A 45 9.61 12.95 23.43
CA ASP A 45 10.67 12.02 23.02
C ASP A 45 10.16 10.58 23.10
N HIS A 46 10.12 9.90 21.97
CA HIS A 46 9.65 8.51 21.87
C HIS A 46 10.73 7.46 22.14
N SER A 47 12.00 7.84 22.25
CA SER A 47 13.12 6.90 22.50
C SER A 47 13.28 6.51 23.96
N LYS A 48 12.56 7.14 24.87
CA LYS A 48 12.59 6.92 26.33
C LYS A 48 11.23 7.22 26.96
N PRO A 49 10.99 6.80 28.22
CA PRO A 49 9.82 7.25 28.98
C PRO A 49 9.80 8.77 29.10
N ASP A 50 8.68 9.38 28.75
CA ASP A 50 8.48 10.84 28.80
C ASP A 50 7.03 11.19 29.11
N PHE A 51 6.77 12.43 29.52
CA PHE A 51 5.43 12.93 29.78
C PHE A 51 4.69 13.21 28.46
N PHE A 52 3.43 12.80 28.41
CA PHE A 52 2.54 13.15 27.33
C PHE A 52 2.13 14.61 27.38
N GLN A 53 2.10 15.23 26.24
CA GLN A 53 1.73 16.63 26.05
C GLN A 53 0.61 16.73 25.04
N VAL A 54 -0.25 17.74 25.20
CA VAL A 54 -1.23 18.13 24.19
C VAL A 54 -0.65 19.29 23.40
N LYS A 55 -0.60 19.15 22.07
CA LYS A 55 -0.13 20.19 21.15
C LYS A 55 -1.10 20.35 20.00
N ASP A 56 -1.41 21.58 19.63
CA ASP A 56 -2.12 21.88 18.40
C ASP A 56 -1.23 21.62 17.18
N ILE A 57 -1.74 20.85 16.22
CA ILE A 57 -1.08 20.63 14.95
C ILE A 57 -1.99 21.07 13.79
N LYS A 58 -1.40 21.69 12.78
CA LYS A 58 -2.05 21.87 11.48
C LYS A 58 -2.03 20.53 10.77
N SER A 59 -3.19 19.93 10.62
CA SER A 59 -3.30 18.62 9.98
C SER A 59 -3.44 18.71 8.47
N VAL A 60 -3.16 17.59 7.82
CA VAL A 60 -3.51 17.29 6.43
C VAL A 60 -4.29 15.99 6.39
N ILE A 61 -5.20 15.87 5.44
CA ILE A 61 -5.94 14.64 5.17
C ILE A 61 -5.21 13.90 4.05
N SER A 62 -4.83 12.65 4.28
CA SER A 62 -4.26 11.78 3.26
C SER A 62 -5.32 10.89 2.63
N LEU A 63 -5.27 10.76 1.30
CA LEU A 63 -6.19 9.97 0.51
C LEU A 63 -5.41 9.07 -0.44
N LYS A 64 -5.79 7.79 -0.49
CA LYS A 64 -5.22 6.78 -1.39
C LYS A 64 -6.30 5.83 -1.88
N ALA A 65 -6.16 5.42 -3.14
CA ALA A 65 -6.82 4.24 -3.70
C ALA A 65 -5.78 3.47 -4.52
N GLU A 66 -5.70 2.15 -4.30
CA GLU A 66 -4.75 1.24 -4.93
C GLU A 66 -5.50 0.08 -5.57
N THR A 67 -5.05 -0.37 -6.74
CA THR A 67 -5.60 -1.57 -7.39
C THR A 67 -4.79 -2.81 -6.99
N HIS A 68 -5.48 -3.90 -6.67
CA HIS A 68 -4.84 -5.18 -6.33
C HIS A 68 -5.56 -6.36 -7.00
N ASN A 69 -5.55 -6.39 -8.32
CA ASN A 69 -6.44 -7.20 -9.15
C ASN A 69 -6.00 -8.65 -9.28
N PHE A 70 -4.79 -8.89 -9.81
CA PHE A 70 -4.27 -10.23 -10.06
C PHE A 70 -4.19 -11.07 -8.76
N PRO A 71 -3.58 -10.58 -7.67
CA PRO A 71 -3.51 -11.36 -6.44
C PRO A 71 -4.89 -11.71 -5.89
N THR A 72 -5.84 -10.78 -5.95
CA THR A 72 -7.22 -11.00 -5.48
C THR A 72 -7.97 -11.99 -6.36
N THR A 73 -7.66 -12.10 -7.64
CA THR A 73 -8.24 -13.11 -8.54
C THR A 73 -7.73 -14.51 -8.22
N VAL A 74 -6.41 -14.65 -8.01
CA VAL A 74 -5.74 -15.95 -7.89
C VAL A 74 -5.85 -16.51 -6.46
N GLU A 75 -5.59 -15.71 -5.46
CA GLU A 75 -5.66 -16.04 -4.03
C GLU A 75 -6.41 -14.94 -3.28
N PRO A 76 -7.75 -14.94 -3.32
CA PRO A 76 -8.57 -13.80 -2.91
C PRO A 76 -8.33 -13.32 -1.49
N PHE A 77 -8.17 -14.24 -0.52
CA PHE A 77 -7.94 -13.87 0.88
C PHE A 77 -6.62 -13.12 1.04
N ASN A 78 -5.50 -13.72 0.62
CA ASN A 78 -4.20 -13.08 0.74
C ASN A 78 -4.05 -11.88 -0.20
N GLY A 79 -4.61 -11.96 -1.41
CA GLY A 79 -4.61 -10.85 -2.35
C GLY A 79 -5.30 -9.61 -1.79
N ALA A 80 -6.49 -9.76 -1.24
CA ALA A 80 -7.21 -8.64 -0.64
C ALA A 80 -6.59 -8.16 0.68
N SER A 81 -6.05 -9.07 1.48
CA SER A 81 -5.29 -8.71 2.69
C SER A 81 -4.10 -7.82 2.34
N THR A 82 -3.28 -8.23 1.37
CA THR A 82 -2.09 -7.48 0.97
C THR A 82 -2.43 -6.24 0.16
N GLY A 83 -3.57 -6.20 -0.54
CA GLY A 83 -4.11 -4.99 -1.15
C GLY A 83 -4.45 -3.93 -0.10
N THR A 84 -5.15 -4.33 0.97
CA THR A 84 -5.41 -3.45 2.12
C THR A 84 -4.11 -3.04 2.82
N GLY A 85 -3.18 -3.96 3.00
CA GLY A 85 -1.85 -3.66 3.55
C GLY A 85 -1.08 -2.67 2.69
N GLY A 86 -1.18 -2.75 1.35
CA GLY A 86 -0.53 -1.85 0.40
C GLY A 86 -1.01 -0.42 0.52
N GLU A 87 -2.32 -0.21 0.48
CA GLU A 87 -2.89 1.14 0.62
C GLU A 87 -2.59 1.78 1.99
N ILE A 88 -2.50 0.97 3.05
CA ILE A 88 -2.08 1.42 4.37
C ILE A 88 -0.62 1.87 4.34
N ARG A 89 0.29 1.08 3.70
CA ARG A 89 1.72 1.43 3.57
C ARG A 89 1.92 2.70 2.76
N ASP A 90 1.19 2.86 1.67
CA ASP A 90 1.22 4.10 0.89
C ASP A 90 0.91 5.33 1.74
N ARG A 91 -0.12 5.22 2.59
CA ARG A 91 -0.47 6.32 3.48
C ARG A 91 0.56 6.50 4.60
N MET A 92 1.13 5.43 5.14
CA MET A 92 2.26 5.52 6.05
C MET A 92 3.46 6.20 5.39
N GLY A 93 3.68 5.94 4.08
CA GLY A 93 4.78 6.47 3.29
C GLY A 93 4.53 7.84 2.66
N GLY A 94 3.38 8.47 2.92
CA GLY A 94 3.11 9.80 2.40
C GLY A 94 3.95 10.89 3.05
N GLY A 95 4.58 11.76 2.25
CA GLY A 95 5.47 12.81 2.72
C GLY A 95 6.67 12.26 3.50
N LYS A 96 6.76 12.63 4.77
CA LYS A 96 7.73 12.11 5.76
C LYS A 96 7.07 11.17 6.77
N GLY A 97 5.85 10.74 6.48
CA GLY A 97 5.03 9.85 7.28
C GLY A 97 3.65 10.44 7.60
N SER A 98 2.64 9.59 7.60
CA SER A 98 1.27 9.94 7.99
C SER A 98 0.54 8.74 8.62
N TRP A 99 -0.67 8.97 9.15
CA TRP A 99 -1.42 7.97 9.90
C TRP A 99 -2.64 7.48 9.13
N PRO A 100 -2.75 6.17 8.82
CA PRO A 100 -3.99 5.56 8.38
C PRO A 100 -5.07 5.62 9.48
N ILE A 101 -6.31 5.95 9.10
CA ILE A 101 -7.46 6.02 10.03
C ILE A 101 -8.49 4.97 9.67
N ALA A 102 -8.96 4.98 8.41
CA ALA A 102 -10.05 4.13 7.95
C ALA A 102 -9.83 3.70 6.51
N GLY A 103 -10.21 2.49 6.20
CA GLY A 103 -10.08 1.88 4.89
C GLY A 103 -11.41 1.65 4.19
N THR A 104 -11.32 1.43 2.89
CA THR A 104 -12.42 1.03 2.01
C THR A 104 -11.97 -0.09 1.08
N ALA A 105 -12.90 -0.93 0.63
CA ALA A 105 -12.64 -1.93 -0.38
C ALA A 105 -13.79 -2.00 -1.39
N VAL A 106 -13.46 -1.87 -2.67
CA VAL A 106 -14.41 -2.00 -3.78
C VAL A 106 -14.01 -3.19 -4.63
N TYR A 107 -14.97 -4.01 -4.98
CA TYR A 107 -14.75 -5.18 -5.84
C TYR A 107 -15.61 -5.07 -7.10
N MET A 108 -15.02 -5.39 -8.25
CA MET A 108 -15.72 -5.47 -9.53
C MET A 108 -15.53 -6.88 -10.08
N THR A 109 -16.63 -7.60 -10.29
CA THR A 109 -16.63 -8.99 -10.76
C THR A 109 -17.68 -9.22 -11.82
N SER A 110 -17.59 -10.34 -12.53
CA SER A 110 -18.71 -10.90 -13.26
C SER A 110 -19.84 -11.31 -12.30
N TYR A 111 -21.03 -11.58 -12.82
CA TYR A 111 -22.20 -11.90 -11.99
C TYR A 111 -21.95 -13.12 -11.08
N PRO A 112 -22.17 -13.00 -9.77
CA PRO A 112 -21.95 -14.08 -8.81
C PRO A 112 -22.98 -15.20 -8.89
N ARG A 113 -24.20 -14.94 -9.38
CA ARG A 113 -25.29 -15.91 -9.56
C ARG A 113 -25.61 -16.66 -8.26
N THR A 114 -25.71 -15.91 -7.16
CA THR A 114 -25.95 -16.47 -5.82
C THR A 114 -27.42 -16.63 -5.49
N ASP A 115 -28.27 -15.78 -6.07
CA ASP A 115 -29.70 -15.73 -5.80
C ASP A 115 -30.50 -16.20 -7.01
N GLU A 116 -31.50 -17.03 -6.80
CA GLU A 116 -32.49 -17.36 -7.82
C GLU A 116 -33.35 -16.12 -8.14
N GLY A 117 -33.67 -15.95 -9.42
CA GLY A 117 -34.58 -14.90 -9.88
C GLY A 117 -33.95 -13.56 -10.27
N ARG A 118 -32.65 -13.49 -10.41
CA ARG A 118 -31.99 -12.34 -11.05
C ARG A 118 -31.89 -12.56 -12.55
N GLU A 119 -32.93 -12.24 -13.28
CA GLU A 119 -33.06 -12.48 -14.73
C GLU A 119 -31.88 -11.93 -15.54
N TRP A 120 -31.31 -10.79 -15.14
CA TRP A 120 -30.15 -10.23 -15.84
C TRP A 120 -28.86 -11.05 -15.70
N GLU A 121 -28.75 -11.88 -14.65
CA GLU A 121 -27.61 -12.79 -14.48
C GLU A 121 -27.71 -14.06 -15.33
N GLU A 122 -28.89 -14.36 -15.87
CA GLU A 122 -29.15 -15.53 -16.70
C GLU A 122 -28.97 -15.28 -18.21
N ILE A 123 -28.85 -14.02 -18.64
CA ILE A 123 -28.76 -13.63 -20.05
C ILE A 123 -27.52 -14.22 -20.72
N LEU A 124 -26.41 -14.34 -19.98
CA LEU A 124 -25.16 -14.87 -20.49
C LEU A 124 -24.79 -16.20 -19.82
N PRO A 125 -24.13 -17.12 -20.55
CA PRO A 125 -23.69 -18.37 -19.97
C PRO A 125 -22.62 -18.14 -18.90
N VAL A 126 -22.66 -18.98 -17.87
CA VAL A 126 -21.64 -18.96 -16.79
C VAL A 126 -20.27 -19.22 -17.41
N ARG A 127 -19.31 -18.35 -17.09
CA ARG A 127 -17.91 -18.46 -17.51
C ARG A 127 -17.18 -19.51 -16.69
N LYS A 128 -16.26 -20.20 -17.34
CA LYS A 128 -15.30 -21.06 -16.62
C LYS A 128 -14.23 -20.20 -15.99
N TRP A 129 -14.18 -20.20 -14.67
CA TRP A 129 -13.14 -19.52 -13.91
C TRP A 129 -11.92 -20.39 -13.71
N LEU A 130 -10.73 -19.79 -13.80
CA LEU A 130 -9.46 -20.52 -13.69
C LEU A 130 -9.18 -21.02 -12.28
N TYR A 131 -9.58 -20.26 -11.26
CA TYR A 131 -9.29 -20.53 -9.86
C TYR A 131 -10.56 -20.67 -9.03
N GLN A 132 -11.36 -19.62 -8.93
CA GLN A 132 -12.53 -19.56 -8.05
C GLN A 132 -13.66 -18.79 -8.72
N THR A 133 -14.90 -19.05 -8.30
CA THR A 133 -16.08 -18.34 -8.80
C THR A 133 -16.11 -16.90 -8.26
N PRO A 134 -16.84 -15.98 -8.91
CA PRO A 134 -17.03 -14.62 -8.43
C PRO A 134 -17.51 -14.55 -6.99
N GLU A 135 -18.49 -15.39 -6.61
CA GLU A 135 -18.98 -15.51 -5.24
C GLU A 135 -17.86 -15.86 -4.23
N GLN A 136 -17.09 -16.92 -4.55
CA GLN A 136 -15.98 -17.36 -3.69
C GLN A 136 -14.92 -16.29 -3.55
N ILE A 137 -14.61 -15.57 -4.64
CA ILE A 137 -13.67 -14.46 -4.63
C ILE A 137 -14.17 -13.35 -3.71
N LEU A 138 -15.43 -12.92 -3.87
CA LEU A 138 -16.01 -11.83 -3.07
C LEU A 138 -15.99 -12.13 -1.57
N ILE A 139 -16.40 -13.35 -1.17
CA ILE A 139 -16.42 -13.77 0.23
C ILE A 139 -14.99 -13.79 0.80
N LYS A 140 -14.05 -14.44 0.11
CA LYS A 140 -12.68 -14.57 0.61
C LYS A 140 -11.91 -13.25 0.60
N ALA A 141 -12.10 -12.44 -0.44
CA ALA A 141 -11.46 -11.12 -0.54
C ALA A 141 -11.96 -10.18 0.55
N SER A 142 -13.28 -10.12 0.78
CA SER A 142 -13.84 -9.32 1.87
C SER A 142 -13.30 -9.75 3.23
N ASN A 143 -13.23 -11.05 3.48
CA ASN A 143 -12.65 -11.58 4.72
C ASN A 143 -11.16 -11.23 4.85
N GLY A 144 -10.38 -11.34 3.78
CA GLY A 144 -8.95 -11.02 3.78
C GLY A 144 -8.67 -9.55 4.05
N ALA A 145 -9.39 -8.65 3.38
CA ALA A 145 -9.26 -7.22 3.58
C ALA A 145 -9.63 -6.80 5.01
N SER A 146 -10.75 -7.32 5.54
CA SER A 146 -11.19 -7.06 6.91
C SER A 146 -10.23 -7.62 7.94
N ASP A 147 -9.70 -8.84 7.74
CA ASP A 147 -8.73 -9.47 8.62
C ASP A 147 -7.47 -8.62 8.78
N PHE A 148 -6.91 -8.12 7.67
CA PHE A 148 -5.74 -7.26 7.70
C PHE A 148 -6.03 -5.93 8.41
N GLY A 149 -7.09 -5.26 8.01
CA GLY A 149 -7.48 -3.97 8.58
C GLY A 149 -7.72 -4.07 10.10
N ASN A 150 -8.44 -5.08 10.55
CA ASN A 150 -8.72 -5.31 11.96
C ASN A 150 -7.45 -5.62 12.78
N LYS A 151 -6.55 -6.45 12.25
CA LYS A 151 -5.28 -6.78 12.91
C LYS A 151 -4.32 -5.60 12.97
N PHE A 152 -4.29 -4.78 11.95
CA PHE A 152 -3.49 -3.56 11.92
C PHE A 152 -4.09 -2.46 12.82
N GLY A 153 -5.40 -2.39 12.92
CA GLY A 153 -6.14 -1.36 13.64
C GLY A 153 -6.67 -0.23 12.75
N GLN A 154 -6.89 -0.53 11.48
CA GLN A 154 -7.61 0.31 10.54
C GLN A 154 -8.90 -0.39 10.09
N PRO A 155 -10.08 0.00 10.60
CA PRO A 155 -11.32 -0.62 10.18
C PRO A 155 -11.64 -0.32 8.71
N LEU A 156 -12.19 -1.30 8.00
CA LEU A 156 -12.87 -1.05 6.73
C LEU A 156 -14.25 -0.49 7.03
N ILE A 157 -14.50 0.77 6.70
CA ILE A 157 -15.72 1.48 7.07
C ILE A 157 -16.79 1.45 5.99
N CYS A 158 -16.41 1.22 4.76
CA CYS A 158 -17.34 1.05 3.63
C CYS A 158 -16.68 0.27 2.48
N GLY A 159 -17.51 -0.16 1.56
CA GLY A 159 -17.11 -0.82 0.34
C GLY A 159 -18.26 -0.89 -0.65
N SER A 160 -17.99 -1.43 -1.81
CA SER A 160 -18.99 -1.64 -2.86
C SER A 160 -18.68 -2.90 -3.64
N VAL A 161 -19.72 -3.54 -4.14
CA VAL A 161 -19.62 -4.62 -5.13
C VAL A 161 -20.30 -4.13 -6.41
N LEU A 162 -19.55 -4.14 -7.50
CA LEU A 162 -20.03 -3.78 -8.82
C LEU A 162 -19.91 -5.01 -9.70
N THR A 163 -20.97 -5.34 -10.41
CA THR A 163 -21.01 -6.51 -11.32
C THR A 163 -21.41 -6.09 -12.71
N PHE A 164 -20.78 -6.68 -13.70
CA PHE A 164 -21.06 -6.35 -15.09
C PHE A 164 -20.73 -7.51 -16.03
N GLU A 165 -21.67 -7.86 -16.88
CA GLU A 165 -21.47 -8.69 -18.05
C GLU A 165 -22.32 -8.12 -19.19
N HIS A 166 -21.76 -8.03 -20.38
CA HIS A 166 -22.44 -7.51 -21.56
C HIS A 166 -21.93 -8.15 -22.84
N THR A 167 -22.80 -8.29 -23.82
CA THR A 167 -22.43 -8.72 -25.17
C THR A 167 -22.85 -7.68 -26.18
N GLU A 168 -21.88 -7.22 -26.96
CA GLU A 168 -22.11 -6.28 -28.06
C GLU A 168 -21.25 -6.68 -29.27
N ASN A 169 -21.85 -6.66 -30.46
CA ASN A 169 -21.18 -7.00 -31.71
C ASN A 169 -20.47 -8.39 -31.70
N LYS A 170 -20.99 -9.38 -30.99
CA LYS A 170 -20.43 -10.72 -30.74
C LYS A 170 -19.20 -10.73 -29.81
N GLU A 171 -18.85 -9.62 -29.22
CA GLU A 171 -17.82 -9.54 -28.20
C GLU A 171 -18.46 -9.55 -26.81
N VAL A 172 -17.82 -10.21 -25.87
CA VAL A 172 -18.28 -10.31 -24.49
C VAL A 172 -17.40 -9.46 -23.60
N TYR A 173 -18.04 -8.58 -22.85
CA TYR A 173 -17.42 -7.67 -21.90
C TYR A 173 -17.78 -8.09 -20.47
N GLY A 174 -16.82 -8.07 -19.58
CA GLY A 174 -17.01 -8.40 -18.17
C GLY A 174 -15.69 -8.37 -17.40
N TYR A 175 -15.76 -8.63 -16.13
CA TYR A 175 -14.57 -8.68 -15.27
C TYR A 175 -14.05 -10.11 -15.13
N ASP A 176 -13.23 -10.56 -16.09
CA ASP A 176 -12.56 -11.87 -16.04
C ASP A 176 -11.45 -11.92 -14.99
N LYS A 177 -10.80 -10.79 -14.79
CA LYS A 177 -9.92 -10.53 -13.67
C LYS A 177 -10.66 -9.59 -12.71
N VAL A 178 -10.80 -10.00 -11.47
CA VAL A 178 -11.42 -9.13 -10.45
C VAL A 178 -10.66 -7.81 -10.36
N ILE A 179 -11.38 -6.71 -10.32
CA ILE A 179 -10.80 -5.43 -9.93
C ILE A 179 -11.06 -5.24 -8.45
N MET A 180 -10.01 -5.09 -7.67
CA MET A 180 -10.08 -4.65 -6.29
C MET A 180 -9.49 -3.25 -6.19
N LEU A 181 -10.25 -2.32 -5.64
CA LEU A 181 -9.78 -1.00 -5.23
C LEU A 181 -9.73 -0.99 -3.71
N ALA A 182 -8.52 -1.07 -3.17
CA ALA A 182 -8.26 -0.85 -1.76
C ALA A 182 -7.96 0.63 -1.55
N GLY A 183 -8.63 1.28 -0.65
CA GLY A 183 -8.44 2.71 -0.43
C GLY A 183 -8.67 3.11 1.01
N GLY A 184 -8.43 4.37 1.31
CA GLY A 184 -8.67 4.85 2.64
C GLY A 184 -8.31 6.30 2.85
N VAL A 185 -8.62 6.75 4.05
CA VAL A 185 -8.34 8.08 4.56
C VAL A 185 -7.41 8.00 5.76
N GLY A 186 -6.51 8.97 5.84
CA GLY A 186 -5.62 9.15 6.98
C GLY A 186 -5.40 10.63 7.25
N TYR A 187 -4.52 10.92 8.18
CA TYR A 187 -4.08 12.28 8.43
C TYR A 187 -2.57 12.35 8.70
N GLY A 188 -2.01 13.53 8.63
CA GLY A 188 -0.64 13.82 8.98
C GLY A 188 -0.49 15.27 9.44
N THR A 189 0.75 15.68 9.69
CA THR A 189 1.06 17.07 9.95
C THR A 189 1.35 17.80 8.65
N GLN A 190 0.91 19.05 8.53
CA GLN A 190 1.25 19.89 7.37
C GLN A 190 2.77 20.06 7.21
N ARG A 191 3.51 20.02 8.31
CA ARG A 191 4.97 20.07 8.34
C ARG A 191 5.61 18.91 7.55
N ASP A 192 5.02 17.72 7.64
CA ASP A 192 5.61 16.47 7.15
C ASP A 192 4.95 15.95 5.85
N CYS A 193 3.99 16.69 5.28
CA CYS A 193 3.22 16.22 4.12
C CYS A 193 3.98 16.26 2.77
N LEU A 194 5.19 16.77 2.75
CA LEU A 194 6.05 16.76 1.57
C LEU A 194 7.39 16.10 1.89
N LYS A 195 7.88 15.29 0.95
CA LYS A 195 9.20 14.65 1.05
C LYS A 195 10.30 15.72 1.03
N GLY A 196 11.37 15.46 1.77
CA GLY A 196 12.59 16.25 1.69
C GLY A 196 13.48 15.80 0.53
N THR A 197 14.49 16.59 0.22
CA THR A 197 15.48 16.28 -0.82
C THR A 197 16.57 15.38 -0.24
N PRO A 198 16.90 14.26 -0.89
CA PRO A 198 18.03 13.42 -0.51
C PRO A 198 19.36 14.17 -0.59
N GLU A 199 20.23 13.95 0.39
CA GLU A 199 21.57 14.55 0.46
C GLU A 199 22.64 13.50 0.72
N ALA A 200 23.87 13.74 0.24
CA ALA A 200 25.00 12.88 0.53
C ALA A 200 25.23 12.79 2.06
N GLY A 201 25.38 11.57 2.57
CA GLY A 201 25.51 11.31 4.01
C GLY A 201 24.22 10.83 4.67
N ASN A 202 23.04 11.04 4.05
CA ASN A 202 21.82 10.43 4.54
C ASN A 202 21.93 8.89 4.52
N LYS A 203 21.28 8.23 5.45
CA LYS A 203 21.28 6.76 5.57
C LYS A 203 19.99 6.17 5.05
N VAL A 204 20.15 5.18 4.19
CA VAL A 204 19.04 4.33 3.72
C VAL A 204 18.75 3.30 4.81
N VAL A 205 17.54 3.30 5.32
CA VAL A 205 17.09 2.44 6.41
C VAL A 205 15.88 1.63 5.94
N VAL A 206 15.86 0.35 6.29
CA VAL A 206 14.69 -0.51 6.11
C VAL A 206 14.16 -0.88 7.49
N ILE A 207 12.86 -0.69 7.72
CA ILE A 207 12.15 -1.16 8.92
C ILE A 207 11.13 -2.21 8.51
N GLY A 208 11.02 -3.30 9.25
CA GLY A 208 10.02 -4.32 9.02
C GLY A 208 10.55 -5.74 8.97
N GLY A 209 9.78 -6.64 8.38
CA GLY A 209 10.01 -8.07 8.44
C GLY A 209 11.13 -8.60 7.57
N ASP A 210 11.43 -9.87 7.78
CA ASP A 210 12.45 -10.63 7.06
C ASP A 210 12.09 -10.86 5.60
N ASN A 211 13.11 -11.17 4.80
CA ASN A 211 12.96 -11.58 3.41
C ASN A 211 12.64 -13.07 3.30
N TYR A 212 11.57 -13.38 2.59
CA TYR A 212 11.12 -14.74 2.26
C TYR A 212 10.91 -14.90 0.76
N ARG A 213 10.73 -16.15 0.29
CA ARG A 213 10.37 -16.45 -1.11
C ARG A 213 8.88 -16.21 -1.34
N ILE A 214 8.46 -14.94 -1.29
CA ILE A 214 7.08 -14.47 -1.38
C ILE A 214 7.01 -13.34 -2.40
N GLY A 215 5.98 -13.35 -3.26
CA GLY A 215 5.72 -12.29 -4.22
C GLY A 215 6.79 -12.16 -5.31
N LEU A 216 7.53 -13.22 -5.59
CA LEU A 216 8.59 -13.20 -6.58
C LEU A 216 8.04 -12.95 -7.99
N GLY A 217 8.50 -11.85 -8.59
CA GLY A 217 8.06 -11.47 -9.93
C GLY A 217 6.60 -11.02 -10.02
N GLY A 218 5.99 -10.64 -8.89
CA GLY A 218 4.57 -10.27 -8.80
C GLY A 218 4.16 -9.22 -9.83
N GLY A 219 4.93 -8.16 -9.99
CA GLY A 219 4.70 -7.12 -11.00
C GLY A 219 4.69 -7.66 -12.44
N SER A 220 5.63 -8.52 -12.78
CA SER A 220 5.69 -9.12 -14.13
C SER A 220 4.55 -10.11 -14.38
N VAL A 221 4.22 -10.94 -13.40
CA VAL A 221 3.13 -11.94 -13.52
C VAL A 221 1.77 -11.25 -13.58
N SER A 222 1.54 -10.20 -12.79
CA SER A 222 0.29 -9.45 -12.79
C SER A 222 0.04 -8.62 -14.06
N SER A 223 1.09 -8.34 -14.81
CA SER A 223 1.03 -7.53 -16.04
C SER A 223 0.58 -8.32 -17.29
N VAL A 224 0.40 -9.62 -17.17
CA VAL A 224 -0.09 -10.49 -18.26
C VAL A 224 -1.46 -11.08 -17.92
N ASP A 225 -2.05 -11.78 -18.89
CA ASP A 225 -3.33 -12.46 -18.68
C ASP A 225 -3.20 -13.53 -17.61
N THR A 226 -4.18 -13.61 -16.72
CA THR A 226 -4.25 -14.64 -15.68
C THR A 226 -4.38 -16.01 -16.33
N GLY A 227 -3.57 -16.98 -15.89
CA GLY A 227 -3.51 -18.32 -16.47
C GLY A 227 -2.46 -18.47 -17.58
N ARG A 228 -1.68 -17.42 -17.87
CA ARG A 228 -0.57 -17.51 -18.81
C ARG A 228 0.61 -18.33 -18.30
N TYR A 229 0.84 -18.29 -17.00
CA TYR A 229 1.85 -19.10 -16.33
C TYR A 229 1.22 -20.32 -15.63
N SER A 230 2.05 -21.25 -15.19
CA SER A 230 1.58 -22.35 -14.36
C SER A 230 1.04 -21.83 -13.01
N SER A 231 0.06 -22.55 -12.44
CA SER A 231 -0.54 -22.18 -11.16
C SER A 231 0.49 -21.98 -10.04
N GLY A 232 1.59 -22.76 -10.05
CA GLY A 232 2.66 -22.60 -9.06
C GLY A 232 3.39 -21.25 -9.18
N ILE A 233 3.63 -20.77 -10.39
CA ILE A 233 4.26 -19.45 -10.62
C ILE A 233 3.30 -18.35 -10.18
N GLU A 234 2.04 -18.44 -10.60
CA GLU A 234 1.04 -17.42 -10.27
C GLU A 234 0.76 -17.33 -8.77
N LEU A 235 0.70 -18.47 -8.07
CA LEU A 235 0.53 -18.50 -6.61
C LEU A 235 1.76 -17.97 -5.86
N ASN A 236 2.99 -18.22 -6.37
CA ASN A 236 4.21 -17.68 -5.78
C ASN A 236 4.34 -16.15 -5.97
N ALA A 237 3.70 -15.60 -6.99
CA ALA A 237 3.66 -14.17 -7.23
C ALA A 237 2.73 -13.41 -6.28
N VAL A 238 1.82 -14.10 -5.59
CA VAL A 238 0.93 -13.49 -4.59
C VAL A 238 1.66 -13.36 -3.25
N GLN A 239 1.61 -12.16 -2.68
CA GLN A 239 2.19 -11.88 -1.36
C GLN A 239 1.39 -12.57 -0.24
N ARG A 240 1.96 -12.59 0.96
CA ARG A 240 1.33 -13.08 2.20
C ARG A 240 1.35 -11.98 3.25
N ALA A 241 0.23 -11.79 3.92
CA ALA A 241 0.02 -10.69 4.84
C ALA A 241 0.64 -10.96 6.22
N ASN A 242 1.25 -9.93 6.80
CA ASN A 242 1.68 -9.89 8.20
C ASN A 242 1.34 -8.54 8.82
N ALA A 243 0.06 -8.35 9.14
CA ALA A 243 -0.46 -7.09 9.66
C ALA A 243 0.20 -6.65 10.98
N GLU A 244 0.64 -7.60 11.80
CA GLU A 244 1.36 -7.29 13.05
C GLU A 244 2.71 -6.61 12.76
N MET A 245 3.49 -7.15 11.82
CA MET A 245 4.77 -6.55 11.46
C MET A 245 4.57 -5.15 10.84
N GLN A 246 3.55 -5.00 10.01
CA GLN A 246 3.21 -3.68 9.47
C GLN A 246 2.82 -2.69 10.58
N LYS A 247 2.10 -3.15 11.60
CA LYS A 247 1.76 -2.30 12.76
C LYS A 247 3.00 -1.88 13.55
N ARG A 248 3.96 -2.77 13.75
CA ARG A 248 5.23 -2.45 14.39
C ARG A 248 5.99 -1.37 13.61
N ALA A 249 6.12 -1.52 12.30
CA ALA A 249 6.73 -0.51 11.43
C ALA A 249 5.95 0.82 11.48
N ASN A 250 4.61 0.77 11.45
CA ASN A 250 3.77 1.96 11.59
C ASN A 250 4.02 2.69 12.91
N ASN A 251 4.18 1.97 14.02
CA ASN A 251 4.42 2.59 15.31
C ASN A 251 5.74 3.36 15.33
N VAL A 252 6.77 2.86 14.63
CA VAL A 252 8.04 3.61 14.47
C VAL A 252 7.81 4.88 13.66
N VAL A 253 7.19 4.80 12.49
CA VAL A 253 6.90 5.97 11.64
C VAL A 253 6.07 7.00 12.41
N ARG A 254 5.02 6.53 13.09
CA ARG A 254 4.16 7.37 13.91
C ARG A 254 4.94 8.11 14.99
N ALA A 255 5.79 7.41 15.74
CA ALA A 255 6.62 8.01 16.78
C ALA A 255 7.46 9.17 16.23
N LEU A 256 8.12 8.97 15.07
CA LEU A 256 8.94 10.01 14.44
C LEU A 256 8.12 11.22 13.98
N CYS A 257 6.90 11.00 13.50
CA CYS A 257 6.01 12.09 13.10
C CYS A 257 5.42 12.86 14.29
N GLU A 258 5.23 12.22 15.43
CA GLU A 258 4.68 12.83 16.65
C GLU A 258 5.72 13.73 17.36
N GLU A 259 7.01 13.53 17.13
CA GLU A 259 8.07 14.34 17.69
C GLU A 259 8.11 15.77 17.12
N GLU A 260 8.71 16.69 17.83
CA GLU A 260 8.83 18.09 17.41
C GLU A 260 9.66 18.24 16.13
N VAL A 261 10.71 17.41 15.98
CA VAL A 261 11.56 17.35 14.80
C VAL A 261 11.51 15.95 14.22
N ASN A 262 10.85 15.78 13.08
CA ASN A 262 10.86 14.53 12.36
C ASN A 262 12.20 14.34 11.61
N PRO A 263 13.02 13.33 11.95
CA PRO A 263 14.31 13.10 11.30
C PRO A 263 14.22 12.47 9.91
N VAL A 264 13.03 12.07 9.48
CA VAL A 264 12.80 11.47 8.17
C VAL A 264 12.94 12.53 7.08
N VAL A 265 13.81 12.26 6.13
CA VAL A 265 13.97 13.06 4.91
C VAL A 265 12.93 12.65 3.88
N SER A 266 12.82 11.34 3.66
CA SER A 266 11.86 10.72 2.72
C SER A 266 11.51 9.32 3.22
N ILE A 267 10.33 8.85 2.88
CA ILE A 267 9.86 7.50 3.21
C ILE A 267 9.13 6.92 2.00
N HIS A 268 9.28 5.61 1.80
CA HIS A 268 8.60 4.86 0.75
C HIS A 268 8.19 3.47 1.24
N ASP A 269 7.09 2.96 0.76
CA ASP A 269 6.66 1.60 1.04
C ASP A 269 7.40 0.56 0.19
N HIS A 270 7.43 -0.67 0.66
CA HIS A 270 7.86 -1.81 -0.15
C HIS A 270 6.62 -2.42 -0.83
N GLY A 271 6.52 -2.20 -2.12
CA GLY A 271 5.51 -2.77 -2.98
C GLY A 271 6.10 -3.74 -4.01
N SER A 272 5.70 -3.58 -5.27
CA SER A 272 6.22 -4.35 -6.40
C SER A 272 7.74 -4.24 -6.52
N ALA A 273 8.41 -5.36 -6.84
CA ALA A 273 9.86 -5.50 -6.91
C ALA A 273 10.63 -5.26 -5.60
N GLY A 274 9.94 -5.19 -4.46
CA GLY A 274 10.55 -5.21 -3.13
C GLY A 274 11.57 -4.10 -2.87
N HIS A 275 12.77 -4.48 -2.41
CA HIS A 275 13.82 -3.50 -2.08
C HIS A 275 14.33 -2.72 -3.29
N VAL A 276 14.37 -3.34 -4.48
CA VAL A 276 14.85 -2.63 -5.68
C VAL A 276 14.05 -1.38 -5.92
N ASN A 277 12.74 -1.50 -5.98
CA ASN A 277 11.89 -0.35 -6.27
C ASN A 277 11.91 0.68 -5.13
N CYS A 278 11.58 0.26 -3.93
CA CYS A 278 11.50 1.14 -2.78
C CYS A 278 12.78 1.93 -2.54
N LEU A 279 13.93 1.25 -2.52
CA LEU A 279 15.20 1.90 -2.17
C LEU A 279 15.79 2.72 -3.33
N SER A 280 15.52 2.35 -4.58
CA SER A 280 15.93 3.19 -5.72
C SER A 280 15.14 4.49 -5.79
N GLU A 281 13.84 4.45 -5.53
CA GLU A 281 13.00 5.65 -5.50
C GLU A 281 13.41 6.62 -4.39
N LEU A 282 13.82 6.11 -3.21
CA LEU A 282 14.31 6.95 -2.12
C LEU A 282 15.56 7.75 -2.48
N VAL A 283 16.40 7.26 -3.37
CA VAL A 283 17.69 7.86 -3.73
C VAL A 283 17.78 8.26 -5.20
N GLU A 284 16.65 8.37 -5.89
CA GLU A 284 16.59 8.63 -7.35
C GLU A 284 17.39 9.88 -7.75
N GLU A 285 17.32 10.94 -6.96
CA GLU A 285 17.96 12.22 -7.30
C GLU A 285 19.49 12.24 -7.02
N CYS A 286 20.00 11.38 -6.12
CA CYS A 286 21.40 11.45 -5.68
C CYS A 286 22.18 10.15 -5.82
N GLY A 287 21.50 9.05 -6.17
CA GLY A 287 22.07 7.70 -6.12
C GLY A 287 22.29 7.22 -4.69
N GLY A 288 22.62 5.93 -4.52
CA GLY A 288 22.82 5.33 -3.21
C GLY A 288 23.59 4.03 -3.25
N LEU A 289 24.06 3.59 -2.07
CA LEU A 289 24.69 2.29 -1.85
C LEU A 289 23.80 1.45 -0.95
N ILE A 290 23.38 0.28 -1.45
CA ILE A 290 22.59 -0.69 -0.68
C ILE A 290 23.49 -1.85 -0.26
N ASP A 291 23.73 -1.98 1.05
CA ASP A 291 24.45 -3.11 1.62
C ASP A 291 23.50 -4.29 1.87
N MET A 292 23.41 -5.19 0.89
CA MET A 292 22.52 -6.33 0.96
C MET A 292 22.82 -7.29 2.10
N SER A 293 24.05 -7.28 2.65
CA SER A 293 24.42 -8.16 3.77
C SER A 293 23.73 -7.77 5.08
N LYS A 294 23.18 -6.57 5.15
CA LYS A 294 22.45 -6.04 6.30
C LYS A 294 20.93 -6.26 6.22
N LEU A 295 20.43 -6.72 5.07
CA LEU A 295 19.00 -7.00 4.95
C LEU A 295 18.64 -8.27 5.73
N PRO A 296 17.54 -8.25 6.51
CA PRO A 296 17.14 -9.41 7.30
C PRO A 296 16.67 -10.55 6.38
N ILE A 297 17.13 -11.79 6.66
CA ILE A 297 16.85 -12.96 5.84
C ILE A 297 16.14 -14.01 6.68
N GLY A 298 14.87 -14.26 6.39
CA GLY A 298 14.07 -15.33 7.00
C GLY A 298 14.30 -16.68 6.33
N ASP A 299 14.43 -16.73 5.01
CA ASP A 299 14.77 -17.93 4.25
C ASP A 299 16.23 -17.87 3.76
N LYS A 300 17.11 -18.62 4.38
CA LYS A 300 18.54 -18.66 4.06
C LYS A 300 18.87 -19.30 2.71
N THR A 301 17.90 -19.85 1.99
CA THR A 301 18.07 -20.42 0.65
C THR A 301 17.86 -19.41 -0.45
N LEU A 302 17.51 -18.16 -0.12
CA LEU A 302 17.32 -17.09 -1.09
C LEU A 302 18.64 -16.71 -1.78
N SER A 303 18.58 -16.57 -3.10
CA SER A 303 19.64 -15.94 -3.87
C SER A 303 19.63 -14.42 -3.68
N ALA A 304 20.73 -13.74 -4.04
CA ALA A 304 20.81 -12.28 -3.99
C ALA A 304 19.69 -11.60 -4.79
N LYS A 305 19.31 -12.15 -5.95
CA LYS A 305 18.20 -11.63 -6.77
C LYS A 305 16.85 -11.76 -6.05
N GLU A 306 16.62 -12.88 -5.37
CA GLU A 306 15.40 -13.10 -4.60
C GLU A 306 15.35 -12.20 -3.36
N ILE A 307 16.47 -11.95 -2.70
CA ILE A 307 16.54 -11.04 -1.55
C ILE A 307 16.16 -9.62 -1.96
N ILE A 308 16.72 -9.12 -3.05
CA ILE A 308 16.51 -7.73 -3.46
C ILE A 308 15.12 -7.49 -4.08
N ALA A 309 14.51 -8.51 -4.69
CA ALA A 309 13.29 -8.37 -5.49
C ALA A 309 12.05 -9.08 -4.92
N ASN A 310 12.12 -9.72 -3.74
CA ASN A 310 10.93 -10.32 -3.14
C ASN A 310 9.98 -9.24 -2.61
N GLU A 311 8.69 -9.54 -2.70
CA GLU A 311 7.63 -8.64 -2.25
C GLU A 311 7.09 -9.04 -0.87
N SER A 312 7.98 -9.31 0.08
CA SER A 312 7.63 -9.34 1.50
C SER A 312 7.32 -7.91 1.92
N GLN A 313 6.04 -7.56 1.98
CA GLN A 313 5.59 -6.17 1.92
C GLN A 313 5.57 -5.41 3.24
N GLU A 314 5.60 -6.08 4.38
CA GLU A 314 5.50 -5.44 5.69
C GLU A 314 6.81 -4.74 6.06
N ARG A 315 7.29 -3.89 5.15
CA ARG A 315 8.53 -3.13 5.26
C ARG A 315 8.35 -1.72 4.75
N MET A 316 9.10 -0.79 5.32
CA MET A 316 9.19 0.61 4.90
C MET A 316 10.66 0.97 4.68
N GLY A 317 10.94 1.68 3.60
CA GLY A 317 12.24 2.29 3.36
C GLY A 317 12.22 3.74 3.81
N LEU A 318 13.22 4.17 4.55
CA LEU A 318 13.36 5.53 5.04
C LEU A 318 14.72 6.09 4.65
N LEU A 319 14.75 7.36 4.35
CA LEU A 319 15.97 8.15 4.29
C LEU A 319 16.05 9.00 5.54
N ILE A 320 17.09 8.77 6.35
CA ILE A 320 17.27 9.37 7.68
C ILE A 320 18.58 10.12 7.72
N LYS A 321 18.60 11.25 8.42
CA LYS A 321 19.85 11.96 8.73
C LYS A 321 20.72 11.11 9.64
N GLU A 322 22.03 11.07 9.36
CA GLU A 322 22.97 10.18 10.07
C GLU A 322 22.93 10.36 11.59
N GLU A 323 22.85 11.58 12.07
CA GLU A 323 22.81 11.90 13.49
C GLU A 323 21.58 11.34 14.24
N ALA A 324 20.49 11.01 13.50
CA ALA A 324 19.26 10.50 14.07
C ALA A 324 19.15 8.96 14.08
N ILE A 325 20.11 8.24 13.51
CA ILE A 325 20.01 6.78 13.34
C ILE A 325 19.85 6.06 14.69
N GLU A 326 20.63 6.42 15.70
CA GLU A 326 20.53 5.76 17.01
C GLU A 326 19.20 6.09 17.73
N HIS A 327 18.64 7.26 17.50
CA HIS A 327 17.32 7.62 17.99
C HIS A 327 16.24 6.75 17.36
N VAL A 328 16.24 6.63 16.03
CA VAL A 328 15.31 5.76 15.27
C VAL A 328 15.47 4.31 15.71
N ARG A 329 16.69 3.82 15.91
CA ARG A 329 16.98 2.45 16.35
C ARG A 329 16.32 2.14 17.69
N LYS A 330 16.44 3.02 18.68
CA LYS A 330 15.81 2.84 20.00
C LYS A 330 14.28 2.73 19.89
N ILE A 331 13.67 3.53 19.04
CA ILE A 331 12.22 3.45 18.78
C ILE A 331 11.89 2.13 18.10
N ALA A 332 12.64 1.72 17.08
CA ALA A 332 12.43 0.47 16.36
C ALA A 332 12.58 -0.75 17.30
N GLU A 333 13.57 -0.76 18.18
CA GLU A 333 13.76 -1.81 19.19
C GLU A 333 12.59 -1.87 20.18
N ARG A 334 12.10 -0.72 20.67
CA ARG A 334 10.92 -0.65 21.54
C ARG A 334 9.70 -1.26 20.86
N GLU A 335 9.47 -0.94 19.61
CA GLU A 335 8.34 -1.46 18.82
C GLU A 335 8.58 -2.88 18.30
N ARG A 336 9.75 -3.46 18.51
CA ARG A 336 10.16 -4.76 17.96
C ARG A 336 10.02 -4.81 16.43
N ALA A 337 10.30 -3.69 15.78
CA ALA A 337 10.40 -3.58 14.33
C ALA A 337 11.86 -3.75 13.95
N PRO A 338 12.26 -4.82 13.26
CA PRO A 338 13.64 -4.96 12.77
C PRO A 338 14.05 -3.76 11.94
N MET A 339 15.31 -3.34 12.12
CA MET A 339 15.87 -2.19 11.42
C MET A 339 17.25 -2.52 10.86
#